data_5ff857afe852f2b01209c5cdd3fbe48d
#
_entry.id   5ff857afe852f2b01209c5cdd3fbe48d
#
_cell.length_a   1.000
_cell.length_b   1.000
_cell.length_c   1.000
_cell.angle_alpha   90.00
_cell.angle_beta   90.00
_cell.angle_gamma   90.00
#
_symmetry.space_group_name_H-M   'P 1'
#
loop_
_entity.id
_entity.type
_entity.pdbx_description
1 polymer ?
#
loop_
_entity_poly.entity_id
_entity_poly.type
_entity_poly.pdbx_seq_one_letter_code
_entity_poly.pdbx_strand_id
1 'polypeptide(L)'
;MAKPRDTWLYELKNHKRIVYIGISCDPDRRAIQHINAGKKFTHINVKSVALTAKSAERREKEEIQRYQRQHGGRPPKYNIAKTY
;
A
#
# COMPACT_ATOMS: atom_id res chain seq x y z
N MET A 1 -16.94 -21.36 -7.37
CA MET A 1 -15.67 -21.02 -8.01
C MET A 1 -14.80 -20.19 -7.09
N ALA A 2 -13.53 -20.58 -7.00
CA ALA A 2 -12.59 -19.81 -6.21
C ALA A 2 -12.32 -18.47 -6.88
N LYS A 3 -12.25 -17.40 -6.10
CA LYS A 3 -11.88 -16.08 -6.62
C LYS A 3 -10.39 -16.06 -6.94
N PRO A 4 -9.99 -15.38 -8.01
CA PRO A 4 -8.57 -15.31 -8.35
C PRO A 4 -7.76 -14.62 -7.25
N ARG A 5 -6.53 -15.10 -7.07
CA ARG A 5 -5.55 -14.48 -6.18
C ARG A 5 -4.55 -13.73 -7.03
N ASP A 6 -4.88 -12.49 -7.28
CA ASP A 6 -4.12 -11.65 -8.21
C ASP A 6 -3.84 -10.27 -7.66
N THR A 7 -3.96 -10.10 -6.34
CA THR A 7 -3.78 -8.80 -5.70
C THR A 7 -2.74 -8.92 -4.59
N TRP A 8 -1.84 -7.96 -4.54
CA TRP A 8 -0.75 -7.93 -3.56
C TRP A 8 -0.86 -6.70 -2.69
N LEU A 9 -0.54 -6.89 -1.40
CA LEU A 9 -0.33 -5.78 -0.48
C LEU A 9 1.10 -5.29 -0.66
N TYR A 10 1.29 -3.97 -0.77
CA TYR A 10 2.61 -3.39 -0.90
C TYR A 10 2.71 -2.12 -0.06
N GLU A 11 3.94 -1.68 0.14
CA GLU A 11 4.22 -0.40 0.77
C GLU A 11 5.29 0.35 -0.02
N LEU A 12 5.16 1.66 -0.06
CA LEU A 12 6.21 2.54 -0.58
C LEU A 12 7.01 3.06 0.60
N LYS A 13 8.33 2.98 0.49
CA LYS A 13 9.22 3.46 1.56
C LYS A 13 10.14 4.54 1.02
N ASN A 14 10.32 5.58 1.81
CA ASN A 14 11.36 6.56 1.56
C ASN A 14 12.45 6.30 2.61
N HIS A 15 13.50 5.58 2.19
CA HIS A 15 14.51 5.02 3.06
C HIS A 15 13.86 4.07 4.07
N LYS A 16 13.85 4.40 5.36
CA LYS A 16 13.26 3.53 6.39
C LYS A 16 11.82 3.88 6.73
N ARG A 17 11.28 4.96 6.15
CA ARG A 17 9.93 5.43 6.49
C ARG A 17 8.91 4.91 5.49
N ILE A 18 7.83 4.33 5.99
CA ILE A 18 6.68 3.97 5.15
C ILE A 18 5.93 5.26 4.81
N VAL A 19 5.73 5.51 3.52
CA VAL A 19 5.02 6.71 3.06
C VAL A 19 3.69 6.39 2.40
N TYR A 20 3.43 5.13 2.08
CA TYR A 20 2.16 4.70 1.49
C TYR A 20 1.97 3.20 1.68
N ILE A 21 0.73 2.80 1.93
CA ILE A 21 0.32 1.38 1.98
C ILE A 21 -0.84 1.22 1.00
N GLY A 22 -0.76 0.22 0.14
CA GLY A 22 -1.79 0.00 -0.87
C GLY A 22 -1.87 -1.43 -1.34
N ILE A 23 -2.80 -1.67 -2.25
CA ILE A 23 -2.98 -2.98 -2.90
C ILE A 23 -3.00 -2.78 -4.41
N SER A 24 -2.54 -3.78 -5.14
CA SER A 24 -2.54 -3.73 -6.60
C SER A 24 -2.44 -5.13 -7.19
N CYS A 25 -3.02 -5.30 -8.36
CA CYS A 25 -2.80 -6.51 -9.16
C CYS A 25 -1.47 -6.45 -9.91
N ASP A 26 -0.82 -5.30 -9.94
CA ASP A 26 0.49 -5.12 -10.57
C ASP A 26 1.28 -4.07 -9.78
N PRO A 27 1.96 -4.47 -8.68
CA PRO A 27 2.68 -3.50 -7.84
C PRO A 27 3.76 -2.72 -8.58
N ASP A 28 4.46 -3.35 -9.52
CA ASP A 28 5.52 -2.67 -10.28
C ASP A 28 4.95 -1.53 -11.13
N ARG A 29 3.86 -1.80 -11.82
CA ARG A 29 3.18 -0.78 -12.61
C ARG A 29 2.64 0.33 -11.72
N ARG A 30 2.11 -0.03 -10.56
CA ARG A 30 1.58 0.93 -9.61
C ARG A 30 2.68 1.84 -9.08
N ALA A 31 3.88 1.29 -8.85
CA ALA A 31 5.03 2.10 -8.43
C ALA A 31 5.34 3.17 -9.46
N ILE A 32 5.30 2.84 -10.75
CA ILE A 32 5.52 3.81 -11.82
C ILE A 32 4.44 4.89 -11.80
N GLN A 33 3.19 4.52 -11.59
CA GLN A 33 2.09 5.47 -11.49
C GLN A 33 2.28 6.42 -10.31
N HIS A 34 2.77 5.91 -9.19
CA HIS A 34 3.04 6.74 -8.00
C HIS A 34 4.19 7.73 -8.27
N ILE A 35 5.23 7.30 -8.97
CA ILE A 35 6.32 8.19 -9.39
C ILE A 35 5.75 9.31 -10.27
N ASN A 36 4.94 8.96 -11.24
CA ASN A 36 4.34 9.93 -12.16
C ASN A 36 3.38 10.88 -11.45
N ALA A 37 2.81 10.46 -10.34
CA ALA A 37 1.94 11.31 -9.51
C ALA A 37 2.73 12.23 -8.57
N GLY A 38 4.06 12.18 -8.61
CA GLY A 38 4.92 13.05 -7.83
C GLY A 38 5.21 12.57 -6.42
N LYS A 39 4.90 11.33 -6.10
CA LYS A 39 5.23 10.78 -4.78
C LYS A 39 6.72 10.49 -4.70
N LYS A 40 7.32 10.84 -3.56
CA LYS A 40 8.75 10.63 -3.32
C LYS A 40 8.94 9.40 -2.45
N PHE A 41 9.59 8.40 -3.01
CA PHE A 41 9.94 7.17 -2.29
C PHE A 41 11.18 6.54 -2.94
N THR A 42 11.88 5.70 -2.18
CA THR A 42 13.12 5.09 -2.67
C THR A 42 12.89 3.68 -3.19
N HIS A 43 11.90 2.96 -2.66
CA HIS A 43 11.62 1.60 -3.10
C HIS A 43 10.21 1.17 -2.72
N ILE A 44 9.77 0.09 -3.35
CA ILE A 44 8.50 -0.57 -3.07
C ILE A 44 8.78 -1.93 -2.44
N ASN A 45 8.03 -2.27 -1.40
CA ASN A 45 8.05 -3.60 -0.79
C ASN A 45 6.71 -4.28 -1.01
N VAL A 46 6.73 -5.46 -1.60
CA VAL A 46 5.55 -6.30 -1.68
C VAL A 46 5.46 -7.09 -0.37
N LYS A 47 4.40 -6.90 0.38
CA LYS A 47 4.26 -7.39 1.75
C LYS A 47 3.51 -8.70 1.87
N SER A 48 2.93 -9.19 0.80
CA SER A 48 2.11 -10.40 0.87
C SER A 48 2.35 -11.29 -0.34
N VAL A 49 1.91 -12.54 -0.23
CA VAL A 49 1.70 -13.39 -1.40
C VAL A 49 0.45 -12.89 -2.13
N ALA A 50 0.18 -13.47 -3.30
CA ALA A 50 -1.03 -13.12 -4.03
C ALA A 50 -2.28 -13.42 -3.19
N LEU A 51 -3.17 -12.45 -3.10
CA LEU A 51 -4.40 -12.51 -2.34
C LEU A 51 -5.61 -12.29 -3.24
N THR A 52 -6.79 -12.69 -2.78
CA THR A 52 -8.02 -12.23 -3.42
C THR A 52 -8.16 -10.72 -3.17
N ALA A 53 -8.87 -10.03 -4.05
CA ALA A 53 -9.07 -8.59 -3.90
C ALA A 53 -9.68 -8.24 -2.53
N LYS A 54 -10.65 -9.03 -2.08
CA LYS A 54 -11.31 -8.80 -0.80
C LYS A 54 -10.38 -9.01 0.38
N SER A 55 -9.54 -10.04 0.35
CA SER A 55 -8.55 -10.28 1.39
C SER A 55 -7.51 -9.17 1.41
N ALA A 56 -7.10 -8.71 0.23
CA ALA A 56 -6.13 -7.62 0.11
C ALA A 56 -6.67 -6.32 0.70
N GLU A 57 -7.94 -5.98 0.44
CA GLU A 57 -8.58 -4.81 1.03
C GLU A 57 -8.58 -4.86 2.55
N ARG A 58 -8.88 -6.02 3.12
CA ARG A 58 -8.86 -6.21 4.57
C ARG A 58 -7.45 -6.04 5.13
N ARG A 59 -6.47 -6.64 4.47
CA ARG A 59 -5.06 -6.52 4.87
C ARG A 59 -4.56 -5.09 4.79
N GLU A 60 -4.96 -4.36 3.77
CA GLU A 60 -4.61 -2.95 3.64
C GLU A 60 -5.11 -2.14 4.83
N LYS A 61 -6.38 -2.32 5.21
CA LYS A 61 -6.94 -1.64 6.38
C LYS A 61 -6.20 -1.99 7.66
N GLU A 62 -5.90 -3.26 7.86
CA GLU A 62 -5.18 -3.72 9.05
C GLU A 62 -3.80 -3.10 9.13
N GLU A 63 -3.09 -3.03 8.02
CA GLU A 63 -1.74 -2.46 7.99
C GLU A 63 -1.76 -0.95 8.23
N ILE A 64 -2.72 -0.24 7.66
CA ILE A 64 -2.87 1.19 7.90
C ILE A 64 -3.19 1.45 9.37
N GLN A 65 -4.09 0.67 9.96
CA GLN A 65 -4.45 0.79 11.37
C GLN A 65 -3.26 0.50 12.28
N ARG A 66 -2.45 -0.51 11.94
CA ARG A 66 -1.23 -0.81 12.69
C ARG A 66 -0.26 0.38 12.65
N TYR A 67 -0.07 0.95 11.46
CA TYR A 67 0.77 2.13 11.30
C TYR A 67 0.25 3.29 12.17
N GLN A 68 -1.05 3.55 12.14
CA GLN A 68 -1.66 4.61 12.92
C GLN A 68 -1.44 4.43 14.42
N ARG A 69 -1.55 3.19 14.92
CA ARG A 69 -1.30 2.91 16.34
C ARG A 69 0.11 3.23 16.76
N GLN A 70 1.07 3.09 15.85
CA GLN A 70 2.49 3.36 16.12
C GLN A 70 2.86 4.83 15.89
N HIS A 71 1.99 5.61 15.27
CA HIS A 71 2.29 6.98 14.85
C HIS A 71 1.23 7.98 15.32
N GLY A 72 0.65 7.74 16.49
CA GLY A 72 -0.27 8.71 17.09
C GLY A 72 -1.57 8.91 16.32
N GLY A 73 -2.03 7.88 15.60
CA GLY A 73 -3.27 7.94 14.84
C GLY A 73 -3.12 8.46 13.41
N ARG A 74 -1.91 8.77 12.99
CA ARG A 74 -1.66 9.29 11.65
C ARG A 74 -1.40 8.16 10.66
N PRO A 75 -2.08 8.13 9.50
CA PRO A 75 -1.76 7.20 8.43
C PRO A 75 -0.45 7.60 7.73
N PRO A 76 0.12 6.73 6.88
CA PRO A 76 1.29 7.11 6.10
C PRO A 76 1.03 8.38 5.28
N LYS A 77 2.10 9.11 4.99
CA LYS A 77 2.04 10.44 4.38
C LYS A 77 1.09 10.53 3.17
N TYR A 78 1.18 9.57 2.25
CA TYR A 78 0.40 9.62 1.01
C TYR A 78 -0.95 8.90 1.12
N ASN A 79 -1.26 8.30 2.26
CA ASN A 79 -2.59 7.76 2.53
C ASN A 79 -3.55 8.79 3.09
N ILE A 80 -3.05 9.96 3.51
CA ILE A 80 -3.89 11.00 4.10
C ILE A 80 -4.76 11.68 3.05
N ALA A 81 -4.21 11.93 1.88
CA ALA A 81 -4.87 12.75 0.88
C ALA A 81 -5.74 11.90 -0.02
N LYS A 82 -6.89 11.53 0.46
CA LYS A 82 -7.95 10.99 -0.40
C LYS A 82 -9.00 12.03 -0.72
N THR A 83 -8.62 13.25 -0.64
CA THR A 83 -9.49 14.36 -1.05
C THR A 83 -9.20 14.61 -2.53
N TYR A 84 -10.20 14.38 -3.29
CA TYR A 84 -10.15 14.60 -4.72
C TYR A 84 -11.00 15.79 -5.06
#